data_c87a8bf3260af1cbff099c9c9a2d2606
#
_entry.id   c87a8bf3260af1cbff099c9c9a2d2606
#
_cell.length_a   1.000
_cell.length_b   1.000
_cell.length_c   1.000
_cell.angle_alpha   90.00
_cell.angle_beta   90.00
_cell.angle_gamma   90.00
#
_symmetry.space_group_name_H-M   'P 1'
#
loop_
_entity.id
_entity.type
_entity.pdbx_description
1 polymer ?
#
loop_
_entity_poly.entity_id
_entity_poly.type
_entity_poly.pdbx_seq_one_letter_code
_entity_poly.pdbx_strand_id
1 'polypeptide(L)'
;VSSSAAVPASIGIPLTKRNASESFWVITGTTKSHKISGDIALAAQSTATVVILMGMSKLSEIVQIFSNEGKSETAIAIIQNGTRANEKVGVGTISNIESIVEEKQLSNPAIIIIGEVVNQRVDLSNIYERADLAQQNTRKRSA
;
A
#
# COMPACT_ATOMS: atom_id res chain seq x y z
N VAL A 1 3.53 -14.83 8.79
CA VAL A 1 3.82 -13.97 7.62
C VAL A 1 3.72 -12.52 8.03
N SER A 2 4.71 -11.71 7.65
CA SER A 2 4.69 -10.29 7.96
C SER A 2 3.53 -9.57 7.25
N SER A 3 2.82 -8.70 7.95
CA SER A 3 1.77 -7.87 7.37
C SER A 3 2.31 -6.92 6.28
N SER A 4 3.59 -6.56 6.35
CA SER A 4 4.24 -5.75 5.31
C SER A 4 4.29 -6.42 3.94
N ALA A 5 4.22 -7.74 3.88
CA ALA A 5 4.16 -8.52 2.64
C ALA A 5 2.74 -9.05 2.37
N ALA A 6 2.08 -9.61 3.38
CA ALA A 6 0.77 -10.24 3.24
C ALA A 6 -0.35 -9.27 2.86
N VAL A 7 -0.39 -8.09 3.47
CA VAL A 7 -1.45 -7.10 3.22
C VAL A 7 -1.38 -6.51 1.81
N PRO A 8 -0.23 -6.02 1.31
CA PRO A 8 -0.15 -5.57 -0.07
C PRO A 8 -0.54 -6.65 -1.08
N ALA A 9 -0.05 -7.88 -0.89
CA ALA A 9 -0.37 -9.00 -1.77
C ALA A 9 -1.87 -9.29 -1.80
N SER A 10 -2.55 -9.24 -0.65
CA SER A 10 -3.99 -9.53 -0.54
C SER A 10 -4.87 -8.56 -1.33
N ILE A 11 -4.42 -7.35 -1.58
CA ILE A 11 -5.13 -6.33 -2.36
C ILE A 11 -4.53 -6.10 -3.75
N GLY A 12 -3.61 -6.96 -4.18
CA GLY A 12 -3.05 -6.95 -5.52
C GLY A 12 -2.00 -5.86 -5.78
N ILE A 13 -1.35 -5.34 -4.73
CA ILE A 13 -0.23 -4.40 -4.87
C ILE A 13 1.09 -5.19 -4.78
N PRO A 14 1.88 -5.27 -5.86
CA PRO A 14 3.22 -5.84 -5.78
C PRO A 14 4.15 -4.86 -5.05
N LEU A 15 5.05 -5.35 -4.19
CA LEU A 15 6.04 -4.48 -3.53
C LEU A 15 7.16 -4.06 -4.49
N THR A 16 7.48 -4.92 -5.44
CA THR A 16 8.43 -4.63 -6.52
C THR A 16 7.80 -5.00 -7.86
N LYS A 17 8.12 -4.24 -8.87
CA LYS A 17 7.73 -4.52 -10.24
C LYS A 17 8.74 -3.90 -11.19
N ARG A 18 9.11 -4.65 -12.23
CA ARG A 18 10.03 -4.16 -13.27
C ARG A 18 9.50 -2.84 -13.85
N ASN A 19 10.37 -1.85 -14.00
CA ASN A 19 10.09 -0.50 -14.45
C ASN A 19 9.25 0.38 -13.50
N ALA A 20 8.88 -0.10 -12.32
CA ALA A 20 8.21 0.69 -11.30
C ALA A 20 9.06 0.83 -10.03
N SER A 21 9.48 -0.27 -9.43
CA SER A 21 10.36 -0.28 -8.27
C SER A 21 11.09 -1.60 -8.15
N GLU A 22 12.40 -1.55 -7.96
CA GLU A 22 13.28 -2.71 -7.86
C GLU A 22 13.57 -3.12 -6.43
N SER A 23 13.19 -2.28 -5.47
CA SER A 23 13.41 -2.52 -4.05
C SER A 23 12.25 -2.01 -3.22
N PHE A 24 12.15 -2.48 -2.00
CA PHE A 24 11.21 -1.94 -1.02
C PHE A 24 11.83 -1.88 0.37
N TRP A 25 11.39 -0.90 1.16
CA TRP A 25 11.77 -0.71 2.54
C TRP A 25 10.56 -0.89 3.43
N VAL A 26 10.72 -1.59 4.53
CA VAL A 26 9.71 -1.68 5.59
C VAL A 26 10.22 -0.87 6.78
N ILE A 27 9.46 0.15 7.16
CA ILE A 27 9.84 1.09 8.21
C ILE A 27 8.71 1.15 9.24
N THR A 28 9.06 1.15 10.51
CA THR A 28 8.13 1.49 11.57
C THR A 28 8.03 3.01 11.65
N GLY A 29 6.85 3.57 11.45
CA GLY A 29 6.64 5.01 11.33
C GLY A 29 6.94 5.79 12.60
N THR A 30 6.72 5.18 13.77
CA THR A 30 7.00 5.80 15.07
C THR A 30 8.08 5.05 15.82
N THR A 31 8.98 5.79 16.44
CA THR A 31 10.02 5.25 17.33
C THR A 31 9.46 4.98 18.73
N LYS A 32 10.27 4.35 19.58
CA LYS A 32 9.95 4.12 21.00
C LYS A 32 9.62 5.41 21.76
N SER A 33 10.17 6.54 21.33
CA SER A 33 9.90 7.87 21.91
C SER A 33 8.72 8.60 21.26
N HIS A 34 7.89 7.90 20.49
CA HIS A 34 6.75 8.45 19.74
C HIS A 34 7.12 9.54 18.71
N LYS A 35 8.37 9.57 18.28
CA LYS A 35 8.83 10.43 17.18
C LYS A 35 8.78 9.68 15.87
N ILE A 36 8.69 10.42 14.78
CA ILE A 36 8.81 9.84 13.43
C ILE A 36 10.20 9.21 13.22
N SER A 37 10.25 8.07 12.54
CA SER A 37 11.52 7.44 12.21
C SER A 37 12.32 8.29 11.22
N GLY A 38 13.61 8.50 11.50
CA GLY A 38 14.53 9.19 10.59
C GLY A 38 14.74 8.46 9.24
N ASP A 39 14.51 7.16 9.21
CA ASP A 39 14.64 6.37 7.97
C ASP A 39 13.59 6.73 6.93
N ILE A 40 12.46 7.31 7.32
CA ILE A 40 11.42 7.76 6.37
C ILE A 40 11.97 8.86 5.45
N ALA A 41 12.74 9.79 5.98
CA ALA A 41 13.36 10.85 5.16
C ALA A 41 14.37 10.27 4.15
N LEU A 42 15.15 9.28 4.55
CA LEU A 42 16.07 8.57 3.65
C LEU A 42 15.31 7.78 2.57
N ALA A 43 14.27 7.07 2.95
CA ALA A 43 13.44 6.32 2.03
C ALA A 43 12.73 7.22 1.02
N ALA A 44 12.29 8.41 1.43
CA ALA A 44 11.67 9.41 0.55
C ALA A 44 12.61 9.90 -0.55
N GLN A 45 13.93 9.86 -0.33
CA GLN A 45 14.95 10.21 -1.34
C GLN A 45 15.23 9.05 -2.32
N SER A 46 14.82 7.85 -1.99
CA SER A 46 15.05 6.66 -2.80
C SER A 46 13.97 6.47 -3.86
N THR A 47 14.22 5.54 -4.80
CA THR A 47 13.23 5.06 -5.77
C THR A 47 12.46 3.82 -5.29
N ALA A 48 12.72 3.38 -4.05
CA ALA A 48 12.12 2.19 -3.48
C ALA A 48 10.63 2.38 -3.18
N THR A 49 9.89 1.29 -3.19
CA THR A 49 8.58 1.21 -2.54
C THR A 49 8.77 1.31 -1.02
N VAL A 50 8.01 2.16 -0.36
CA VAL A 50 8.10 2.34 1.09
C VAL A 50 6.85 1.81 1.74
N VAL A 51 7.01 0.84 2.65
CA VAL A 51 5.94 0.27 3.45
C VAL A 51 6.13 0.75 4.89
N ILE A 52 5.14 1.46 5.41
CA ILE A 52 5.21 2.04 6.75
C ILE A 52 4.20 1.36 7.67
N LEU A 53 4.72 0.75 8.72
CA LEU A 53 3.94 0.20 9.82
C LEU A 53 3.83 1.24 10.94
N MET A 54 2.71 1.27 11.66
CA MET A 54 2.49 2.20 12.77
C MET A 54 2.75 3.67 12.39
N GLY A 55 2.32 4.07 11.19
CA GLY A 55 2.57 5.42 10.66
C GLY A 55 1.39 6.36 10.67
N MET A 56 0.17 5.90 10.99
CA MET A 56 -1.04 6.72 10.85
C MET A 56 -1.02 8.00 11.71
N SER A 57 -0.51 7.93 12.94
CA SER A 57 -0.38 9.08 13.81
C SER A 57 0.62 10.13 13.32
N LYS A 58 1.45 9.78 12.35
CA LYS A 58 2.49 10.62 11.74
C LYS A 58 2.23 10.90 10.26
N LEU A 59 1.02 10.64 9.78
CA LEU A 59 0.70 10.76 8.36
C LEU A 59 1.00 12.17 7.80
N SER A 60 0.64 13.23 8.50
CA SER A 60 0.93 14.61 8.07
C SER A 60 2.42 14.86 7.93
N GLU A 61 3.24 14.37 8.86
CA GLU A 61 4.70 14.49 8.77
C GLU A 61 5.26 13.67 7.62
N ILE A 62 4.74 12.46 7.40
CA ILE A 62 5.12 11.61 6.27
C ILE A 62 4.80 12.30 4.94
N VAL A 63 3.60 12.83 4.80
CA VAL A 63 3.17 13.58 3.61
C VAL A 63 4.11 14.77 3.36
N GLN A 64 4.46 15.51 4.41
CA GLN A 64 5.37 16.65 4.28
C GLN A 64 6.77 16.23 3.83
N ILE A 65 7.30 15.14 4.38
CA ILE A 65 8.63 14.62 4.00
C ILE A 65 8.65 14.24 2.51
N PHE A 66 7.67 13.50 2.03
CA PHE A 66 7.59 13.11 0.62
C PHE A 66 7.33 14.30 -0.30
N SER A 67 6.50 15.26 0.12
CA SER A 67 6.24 16.48 -0.64
C SER A 67 7.52 17.33 -0.79
N ASN A 68 8.34 17.43 0.26
CA ASN A 68 9.61 18.14 0.23
C ASN A 68 10.63 17.49 -0.75
N GLU A 69 10.50 16.20 -1.01
CA GLU A 69 11.31 15.47 -1.98
C GLU A 69 10.73 15.51 -3.42
N GLY A 70 9.76 16.37 -3.67
CA GLY A 70 9.13 16.49 -4.98
C GLY A 70 8.19 15.33 -5.34
N LYS A 71 7.70 14.59 -4.35
CA LYS A 71 6.88 13.37 -4.55
C LYS A 71 5.39 13.58 -4.23
N SER A 72 4.88 14.79 -4.36
CA SER A 72 3.47 15.11 -4.09
C SER A 72 2.49 14.29 -4.92
N GLU A 73 2.87 13.92 -6.14
CA GLU A 73 2.04 13.13 -7.06
C GLU A 73 2.33 11.62 -7.00
N THR A 74 3.23 11.19 -6.13
CA THR A 74 3.52 9.76 -5.94
C THR A 74 2.30 9.06 -5.34
N ALA A 75 1.99 7.89 -5.89
CA ALA A 75 0.86 7.08 -5.44
C ALA A 75 1.08 6.54 -4.03
N ILE A 76 0.02 6.50 -3.26
CA ILE A 76 -0.01 6.00 -1.90
C ILE A 76 -1.29 5.19 -1.67
N ALA A 77 -1.18 4.11 -0.93
CA ALA A 77 -2.32 3.34 -0.44
C ALA A 77 -2.25 3.19 1.08
N ILE A 78 -3.39 3.28 1.73
CA ILE A 78 -3.55 3.00 3.15
C ILE A 78 -4.55 1.87 3.29
N ILE A 79 -4.15 0.79 3.95
CA ILE A 79 -4.95 -0.40 4.16
C ILE A 79 -5.18 -0.58 5.65
N GLN A 80 -6.41 -0.35 6.08
CA GLN A 80 -6.87 -0.56 7.45
C GLN A 80 -7.43 -1.96 7.59
N ASN A 81 -7.11 -2.64 8.68
CA ASN A 81 -7.58 -3.99 8.98
C ASN A 81 -7.33 -4.98 7.82
N GLY A 82 -6.18 -4.88 7.18
CA GLY A 82 -5.83 -5.71 6.03
C GLY A 82 -6.05 -7.19 6.26
N THR A 83 -6.59 -7.90 5.26
CA THR A 83 -6.96 -9.33 5.27
C THR A 83 -8.16 -9.70 6.16
N ARG A 84 -8.79 -8.72 6.82
CA ARG A 84 -9.97 -8.94 7.66
C ARG A 84 -11.26 -8.57 6.93
N ALA A 85 -12.41 -9.04 7.43
CA ALA A 85 -13.72 -8.75 6.87
C ALA A 85 -14.07 -7.25 6.86
N ASN A 86 -13.52 -6.48 7.82
CA ASN A 86 -13.69 -5.04 7.94
C ASN A 86 -12.55 -4.23 7.30
N GLU A 87 -11.85 -4.80 6.32
CA GLU A 87 -10.81 -4.12 5.56
C GLU A 87 -11.34 -2.87 4.86
N LYS A 88 -10.60 -1.78 4.98
CA LYS A 88 -10.82 -0.54 4.23
C LYS A 88 -9.54 -0.16 3.50
N VAL A 89 -9.68 0.31 2.27
CA VAL A 89 -8.55 0.74 1.43
C VAL A 89 -8.79 2.16 0.93
N GLY A 90 -7.81 3.03 1.15
CA GLY A 90 -7.75 4.35 0.55
C GLY A 90 -6.55 4.43 -0.40
N VAL A 91 -6.78 4.87 -1.63
CA VAL A 91 -5.74 5.03 -2.65
C VAL A 91 -5.80 6.45 -3.18
N GLY A 92 -4.64 7.08 -3.30
CA GLY A 92 -4.52 8.43 -3.82
C GLY A 92 -3.06 8.79 -4.11
N THR A 93 -2.77 10.07 -3.97
CA THR A 93 -1.42 10.62 -4.06
C THR A 93 -1.01 11.21 -2.71
N ILE A 94 0.28 11.47 -2.55
CA ILE A 94 0.80 12.15 -1.35
C ILE A 94 0.03 13.46 -1.10
N SER A 95 -0.30 14.21 -2.15
CA SER A 95 -0.98 15.50 -2.03
C SER A 95 -2.44 15.41 -1.55
N ASN A 96 -3.14 14.30 -1.77
CA ASN A 96 -4.55 14.17 -1.44
C ASN A 96 -4.90 13.08 -0.42
N ILE A 97 -3.92 12.32 0.04
CA ILE A 97 -4.21 11.16 0.90
C ILE A 97 -4.83 11.54 2.24
N GLU A 98 -4.48 12.67 2.82
CA GLU A 98 -5.06 13.12 4.09
C GLU A 98 -6.57 13.38 3.96
N SER A 99 -7.01 13.96 2.84
CA SER A 99 -8.44 14.14 2.53
C SER A 99 -9.15 12.80 2.36
N ILE A 100 -8.50 11.83 1.73
CA ILE A 100 -9.04 10.47 1.54
C ILE A 100 -9.18 9.74 2.88
N VAL A 101 -8.21 9.89 3.77
CA VAL A 101 -8.26 9.33 5.13
C VAL A 101 -9.45 9.88 5.90
N GLU A 102 -9.68 11.17 5.83
CA GLU A 102 -10.81 11.83 6.48
C GLU A 102 -12.15 11.38 5.87
N GLU A 103 -12.28 11.39 4.56
CA GLU A 103 -13.47 10.99 3.83
C GLU A 103 -13.87 9.55 4.11
N LYS A 104 -12.90 8.63 4.08
CA LYS A 104 -13.12 7.19 4.33
C LYS A 104 -13.03 6.79 5.80
N GLN A 105 -12.72 7.72 6.68
CA GLN A 105 -12.54 7.47 8.12
C GLN A 105 -11.52 6.34 8.38
N LEU A 106 -10.37 6.41 7.71
CA LEU A 106 -9.30 5.45 7.92
C LEU A 106 -8.57 5.71 9.23
N SER A 107 -8.28 4.64 9.95
CA SER A 107 -7.62 4.69 11.25
C SER A 107 -6.74 3.45 11.49
N ASN A 108 -6.12 3.37 12.65
CA ASN A 108 -5.37 2.18 13.06
C ASN A 108 -6.29 0.95 13.29
N PRO A 109 -5.77 -0.26 13.10
CA PRO A 109 -4.46 -0.60 12.56
C PRO A 109 -4.42 -0.48 11.04
N ALA A 110 -3.41 0.18 10.51
CA ALA A 110 -3.27 0.38 9.07
C ALA A 110 -1.81 0.28 8.62
N ILE A 111 -1.64 -0.09 7.35
CA ILE A 111 -0.36 -0.09 6.63
C ILE A 111 -0.39 0.99 5.57
N ILE A 112 0.70 1.73 5.44
CA ILE A 112 0.89 2.74 4.40
C ILE A 112 1.87 2.19 3.37
N ILE A 113 1.52 2.26 2.08
CA ILE A 113 2.38 1.87 0.98
C ILE A 113 2.55 3.07 0.06
N ILE A 114 3.79 3.49 -0.18
CA ILE A 114 4.12 4.64 -1.02
C ILE A 114 5.01 4.19 -2.17
N GLY A 115 4.59 4.47 -3.38
CA GLY A 115 5.36 4.19 -4.58
C GLY A 115 4.49 3.95 -5.80
N GLU A 116 5.13 3.93 -6.95
CA GLU A 116 4.47 3.71 -8.25
C GLU A 116 3.77 2.33 -8.33
N VAL A 117 4.22 1.36 -7.54
CA VAL A 117 3.59 0.03 -7.49
C VAL A 117 2.11 0.07 -7.07
N VAL A 118 1.68 1.12 -6.37
CA VAL A 118 0.27 1.31 -6.01
C VAL A 118 -0.61 1.46 -7.25
N ASN A 119 -0.11 2.11 -8.30
CA ASN A 119 -0.78 2.24 -9.60
C ASN A 119 -0.81 0.92 -10.39
N GLN A 120 -0.04 -0.07 -9.96
CA GLN A 120 0.03 -1.40 -10.57
C GLN A 120 -0.90 -2.40 -9.88
N ARG A 121 -1.78 -1.94 -9.00
CA ARG A 121 -2.75 -2.78 -8.31
C ARG A 121 -3.55 -3.60 -9.31
N VAL A 122 -3.59 -4.91 -9.08
CA VAL A 122 -4.37 -5.85 -9.90
C VAL A 122 -5.70 -6.12 -9.20
N ASP A 123 -6.78 -6.06 -9.95
CA ASP A 123 -8.09 -6.49 -9.45
C ASP A 123 -8.15 -8.02 -9.38
N LEU A 124 -7.99 -8.55 -8.17
CA LEU A 124 -7.96 -9.99 -7.93
C LEU A 124 -9.32 -10.67 -8.15
N SER A 125 -10.44 -9.95 -8.00
CA SER A 125 -11.77 -10.52 -8.24
C SER A 125 -11.93 -11.00 -9.68
N ASN A 126 -11.46 -10.24 -10.65
CA ASN A 126 -11.45 -10.63 -12.06
C ASN A 126 -10.57 -11.86 -12.35
N ILE A 127 -9.51 -12.07 -11.57
CA ILE A 127 -8.64 -13.24 -11.72
C ILE A 127 -9.35 -14.50 -11.25
N TYR A 128 -10.02 -14.44 -10.11
CA TYR A 128 -10.79 -15.58 -9.58
C TYR A 128 -11.95 -15.95 -10.49
N GLU A 129 -12.74 -14.97 -10.98
CA GLU A 129 -13.82 -15.22 -11.94
C GLU A 129 -13.33 -15.91 -13.22
N ARG A 130 -12.20 -15.44 -13.77
CA ARG A 130 -11.60 -16.07 -14.97
C ARG A 130 -11.12 -17.49 -14.71
N ALA A 131 -10.55 -17.75 -13.54
CA ALA A 131 -10.12 -19.09 -13.14
C ALA A 131 -11.31 -20.04 -13.00
N ASP A 132 -12.39 -19.61 -12.36
CA ASP A 132 -13.61 -20.41 -12.21
C ASP A 132 -14.26 -20.72 -13.55
N LEU A 133 -14.36 -19.74 -14.44
CA LEU A 133 -14.89 -19.93 -15.80
C LEU A 133 -14.03 -20.92 -16.61
N ALA A 134 -12.70 -20.84 -16.49
CA ALA A 134 -11.79 -21.77 -17.16
C ALA A 134 -11.98 -23.20 -16.65
N GLN A 135 -12.12 -23.39 -15.33
CA GLN A 135 -12.39 -24.72 -14.75
C GLN A 135 -13.75 -25.29 -15.17
N GLN A 136 -14.80 -24.48 -15.21
CA GLN A 136 -16.12 -24.90 -15.67
C GLN A 136 -16.10 -25.33 -17.14
N ASN A 137 -15.40 -24.61 -18.00
CA ASN A 137 -15.26 -24.94 -19.41
C ASN A 137 -14.47 -26.24 -19.64
N THR A 138 -13.45 -26.50 -18.81
CA THR A 138 -12.68 -27.74 -18.86
C THR A 138 -13.54 -28.94 -18.46
N ARG A 139 -14.34 -28.80 -17.40
CA ARG A 139 -15.29 -29.86 -16.98
C ARG A 139 -16.35 -30.17 -18.03
N LYS A 140 -16.86 -29.17 -18.76
CA LYS A 140 -17.83 -29.36 -19.83
C LYS A 140 -17.23 -30.06 -21.06
N ARG A 141 -15.93 -29.89 -21.33
CA ARG A 141 -15.25 -30.51 -22.45
C ARG A 141 -14.85 -31.97 -22.18
N SER A 142 -14.74 -32.36 -20.93
CA SER A 142 -14.36 -33.71 -20.49
C SER A 142 -15.57 -34.58 -20.09
N ALA A 143 -16.78 -34.09 -20.24
CA ALA A 143 -18.02 -34.81 -19.99
C ALA A 143 -18.56 -35.45 -21.26
#